data_aa90db190c986a4629a96d76a12c4a01
#
_entry.id   aa90db190c986a4629a96d76a12c4a01
#
_cell.length_a   1.000
_cell.length_b   1.000
_cell.length_c   1.000
_cell.angle_alpha   90.00
_cell.angle_beta   90.00
_cell.angle_gamma   90.00
#
_symmetry.space_group_name_H-M   'P 1'
#
loop_
_entity.id
_entity.type
_entity.pdbx_description
1 polymer ?
#
loop_
_entity_poly.entity_id
_entity_poly.type
_entity_poly.pdbx_seq_one_letter_code
_entity_poly.pdbx_strand_id
1 'polypeptide(L)'
;MLRLPEFPPYMQKAADRQKGQNCFIELLIFFLVYLVCSTAMSFITIAGVVGVFLTDKNLFLEFTTADSIQQTERLMNSLMESNSLMLIMLFSDAVMIVLVILFCVILQKRTVASMGFIRAKALKHYLKGAGIGFLLFGAATLLNVLTGSLSIRGISGSFSPILFILFALAFGIQGMAEEVLCRGYFMVS
;
A
#
# COMPACT_ATOMS: atom_id res chain seq x y z
N MET A 1 8.07 -11.01 36.94
CA MET A 1 7.88 -9.73 36.25
C MET A 1 8.55 -9.81 34.88
N LEU A 2 7.79 -9.89 33.79
CA LEU A 2 8.32 -9.78 32.44
C LEU A 2 8.85 -8.35 32.27
N ARG A 3 10.16 -8.18 32.14
CA ARG A 3 10.74 -6.90 31.74
C ARG A 3 10.33 -6.65 30.28
N LEU A 4 9.46 -5.71 30.07
CA LEU A 4 9.16 -5.21 28.71
C LEU A 4 10.48 -4.68 28.13
N PRO A 5 10.80 -4.99 26.87
CA PRO A 5 12.02 -4.48 26.24
C PRO A 5 11.98 -2.96 26.23
N GLU A 6 13.05 -2.33 26.70
CA GLU A 6 13.20 -0.87 26.68
C GLU A 6 13.14 -0.37 25.24
N PHE A 7 12.33 0.63 24.99
CA PHE A 7 12.26 1.26 23.66
C PHE A 7 13.64 1.84 23.29
N PRO A 8 14.06 1.67 22.01
CA PRO A 8 15.27 2.33 21.53
C PRO A 8 15.21 3.85 21.77
N PRO A 9 16.35 4.55 21.99
CA PRO A 9 16.36 5.97 22.36
C PRO A 9 15.65 6.90 21.40
N TYR A 10 15.58 6.54 20.10
CA TYR A 10 14.87 7.30 19.07
C TYR A 10 13.34 7.14 19.15
N MET A 11 12.85 6.02 19.68
CA MET A 11 11.44 5.79 19.97
C MET A 11 11.02 6.39 21.31
N GLN A 12 11.89 6.34 22.35
CA GLN A 12 11.62 6.98 23.63
C GLN A 12 11.37 8.47 23.48
N LYS A 13 12.21 9.17 22.69
CA LYS A 13 12.01 10.60 22.41
C LYS A 13 10.70 10.92 21.70
N ALA A 14 10.20 10.02 20.87
CA ALA A 14 8.92 10.17 20.21
C ALA A 14 7.76 9.96 21.19
N ALA A 15 7.81 8.91 21.99
CA ALA A 15 6.81 8.60 23.02
C ALA A 15 6.74 9.68 24.12
N ASP A 16 7.88 10.25 24.55
CA ASP A 16 7.92 11.30 25.58
C ASP A 16 7.30 12.62 25.11
N ARG A 17 7.31 12.91 23.81
CA ARG A 17 6.67 14.11 23.24
C ARG A 17 5.15 14.02 23.21
N GLN A 18 4.60 12.82 23.16
CA GLN A 18 3.17 12.57 23.06
C GLN A 18 2.52 12.18 24.39
N LYS A 19 3.30 12.14 25.45
CA LYS A 19 2.82 11.86 26.80
C LYS A 19 1.76 12.88 27.23
N GLY A 20 0.51 12.45 27.35
CA GLY A 20 -0.61 13.27 27.80
C GLY A 20 -1.60 13.71 26.72
N GLN A 21 -1.44 13.27 25.47
CA GLN A 21 -2.46 13.52 24.44
C GLN A 21 -3.64 12.54 24.60
N ASN A 22 -4.84 13.04 24.35
CA ASN A 22 -6.06 12.23 24.42
C ASN A 22 -6.07 11.25 23.23
N CYS A 23 -6.24 9.96 23.50
CA CYS A 23 -6.31 8.90 22.47
C CYS A 23 -7.35 9.21 21.37
N PHE A 24 -8.45 9.87 21.69
CA PHE A 24 -9.46 10.30 20.71
C PHE A 24 -8.95 11.37 19.75
N ILE A 25 -8.15 12.30 20.23
CA ILE A 25 -7.56 13.35 19.39
C ILE A 25 -6.54 12.73 18.43
N GLU A 26 -5.72 11.82 18.91
CA GLU A 26 -4.75 11.06 18.10
C GLU A 26 -5.44 10.24 17.01
N LEU A 27 -6.52 9.55 17.35
CA LEU A 27 -7.31 8.79 16.40
C LEU A 27 -7.93 9.70 15.33
N LEU A 28 -8.43 10.86 15.73
CA LEU A 28 -9.01 11.85 14.81
C LEU A 28 -7.93 12.40 13.86
N ILE A 29 -6.75 12.72 14.37
CA ILE A 29 -5.63 13.21 13.55
C ILE A 29 -5.19 12.12 12.57
N PHE A 30 -5.07 10.86 13.02
CA PHE A 30 -4.77 9.73 12.17
C PHE A 30 -5.77 9.61 11.02
N PHE A 31 -7.07 9.68 11.34
CA PHE A 31 -8.13 9.62 10.35
C PHE A 31 -8.06 10.76 9.33
N LEU A 32 -7.77 11.99 9.79
CA LEU A 32 -7.57 13.14 8.91
C LEU A 32 -6.37 12.97 7.98
N VAL A 33 -5.23 12.49 8.51
CA VAL A 33 -4.03 12.21 7.71
C VAL A 33 -4.33 11.14 6.66
N TYR A 34 -5.00 10.05 7.07
CA TYR A 34 -5.43 9.01 6.14
C TYR A 34 -6.35 9.55 5.05
N LEU A 35 -7.31 10.40 5.40
CA LEU A 35 -8.24 11.02 4.45
C LEU A 35 -7.52 11.93 3.45
N VAL A 36 -6.54 12.71 3.89
CA VAL A 36 -5.71 13.55 3.00
C VAL A 36 -4.89 12.67 2.05
N CYS A 37 -4.26 11.61 2.57
CA CYS A 37 -3.49 10.66 1.75
C CYS A 37 -4.38 9.97 0.71
N SER A 38 -5.53 9.45 1.12
CA SER A 38 -6.45 8.75 0.21
C SER A 38 -7.02 9.67 -0.87
N THR A 39 -7.30 10.94 -0.52
CA THR A 39 -7.73 11.95 -1.49
C THR A 39 -6.63 12.24 -2.52
N ALA A 40 -5.38 12.41 -2.08
CA ALA A 40 -4.25 12.64 -2.98
C ALA A 40 -4.04 11.45 -3.94
N MET A 41 -4.16 10.21 -3.44
CA MET A 41 -4.07 8.99 -4.25
C MET A 41 -5.21 8.89 -5.25
N SER A 42 -6.42 9.28 -4.88
CA SER A 42 -7.58 9.32 -5.77
C SER A 42 -7.37 10.25 -6.96
N PHE A 43 -6.73 11.40 -6.78
CA PHE A 43 -6.37 12.30 -7.88
C PHE A 43 -5.40 11.63 -8.87
N ILE A 44 -4.43 10.86 -8.38
CA ILE A 44 -3.49 10.13 -9.25
C ILE A 44 -4.23 9.03 -10.02
N THR A 45 -5.14 8.32 -9.37
CA THR A 45 -5.98 7.31 -10.02
C THR A 45 -6.85 7.92 -11.12
N ILE A 46 -7.50 9.05 -10.85
CA ILE A 46 -8.29 9.80 -11.84
C ILE A 46 -7.41 10.23 -13.01
N ALA A 47 -6.23 10.79 -12.73
CA ALA A 47 -5.27 11.15 -13.79
C ALA A 47 -4.83 9.93 -14.61
N GLY A 48 -4.65 8.77 -13.97
CA GLY A 48 -4.37 7.50 -14.63
C GLY A 48 -5.49 7.06 -15.57
N VAL A 49 -6.73 7.11 -15.11
CA VAL A 49 -7.93 6.80 -15.93
C VAL A 49 -8.02 7.73 -17.12
N VAL A 50 -7.85 9.03 -16.91
CA VAL A 50 -7.82 10.02 -18.01
C VAL A 50 -6.68 9.71 -18.97
N GLY A 51 -5.49 9.35 -18.48
CA GLY A 51 -4.36 8.95 -19.32
C GLY A 51 -4.67 7.73 -20.20
N VAL A 52 -5.35 6.73 -19.65
CA VAL A 52 -5.79 5.54 -20.41
C VAL A 52 -6.78 5.94 -21.51
N PHE A 53 -7.76 6.78 -21.21
CA PHE A 53 -8.72 7.27 -22.20
C PHE A 53 -8.09 8.13 -23.31
N LEU A 54 -7.06 8.91 -22.97
CA LEU A 54 -6.31 9.70 -23.97
C LEU A 54 -5.47 8.82 -24.90
N THR A 55 -5.01 7.67 -24.39
CA THR A 55 -4.18 6.73 -25.13
C THR A 55 -5.04 5.82 -26.00
N ASP A 56 -6.18 5.35 -25.50
CA ASP A 56 -7.11 4.49 -26.21
C ASP A 56 -8.43 5.23 -26.54
N LYS A 57 -8.44 5.84 -27.72
CA LYS A 57 -9.60 6.61 -28.21
C LYS A 57 -10.84 5.74 -28.42
N ASN A 58 -10.67 4.45 -28.72
CA ASN A 58 -11.82 3.55 -28.94
C ASN A 58 -12.53 3.32 -27.61
N LEU A 59 -11.78 3.09 -26.56
CA LEU A 59 -12.32 2.91 -25.21
C LEU A 59 -13.03 4.16 -24.70
N PHE A 60 -12.52 5.36 -25.03
CA PHE A 60 -13.18 6.62 -24.72
C PHE A 60 -14.51 6.76 -25.49
N LEU A 61 -14.54 6.41 -26.77
CA LEU A 61 -15.76 6.43 -27.57
C LEU A 61 -16.79 5.44 -27.07
N GLU A 62 -16.39 4.20 -26.76
CA GLU A 62 -17.28 3.19 -26.17
C GLU A 62 -17.87 3.66 -24.84
N PHE A 63 -17.08 4.33 -24.00
CA PHE A 63 -17.55 4.87 -22.73
C PHE A 63 -18.56 6.01 -22.91
N THR A 64 -18.35 6.90 -23.89
CA THR A 64 -19.24 8.03 -24.19
C THR A 64 -20.51 7.63 -24.93
N THR A 65 -20.48 6.50 -25.64
CA THR A 65 -21.64 5.96 -26.42
C THR A 65 -22.37 4.83 -25.68
N ALA A 66 -22.00 4.53 -24.42
CA ALA A 66 -22.63 3.51 -23.63
C ALA A 66 -24.09 3.90 -23.30
N ASP A 67 -25.06 3.19 -23.89
CA ASP A 67 -26.50 3.47 -23.77
C ASP A 67 -27.13 2.83 -22.52
N SER A 68 -26.37 2.01 -21.76
CA SER A 68 -26.91 1.31 -20.59
C SER A 68 -25.92 1.30 -19.42
N ILE A 69 -26.47 1.32 -18.19
CA ILE A 69 -25.69 1.18 -16.95
C ILE A 69 -24.84 -0.09 -16.97
N GLN A 70 -25.37 -1.20 -17.51
CA GLN A 70 -24.63 -2.47 -17.60
C GLN A 70 -23.43 -2.40 -18.55
N GLN A 71 -23.48 -1.64 -19.62
CA GLN A 71 -22.35 -1.41 -20.51
C GLN A 71 -21.28 -0.57 -19.80
N THR A 72 -21.69 0.50 -19.14
CA THR A 72 -20.80 1.36 -18.36
C THR A 72 -20.07 0.57 -17.25
N GLU A 73 -20.80 -0.29 -16.54
CA GLU A 73 -20.19 -1.16 -15.50
C GLU A 73 -19.18 -2.15 -16.09
N ARG A 74 -19.47 -2.76 -17.23
CA ARG A 74 -18.53 -3.68 -17.90
C ARG A 74 -17.26 -2.97 -18.35
N LEU A 75 -17.38 -1.78 -18.92
CA LEU A 75 -16.25 -0.95 -19.34
C LEU A 75 -15.42 -0.51 -18.13
N MET A 76 -16.08 -0.12 -17.04
CA MET A 76 -15.40 0.24 -15.79
C MET A 76 -14.65 -0.95 -15.19
N ASN A 77 -15.25 -2.13 -15.17
CA ASN A 77 -14.59 -3.34 -14.69
C ASN A 77 -13.38 -3.71 -15.57
N SER A 78 -13.50 -3.63 -16.88
CA SER A 78 -12.39 -3.90 -17.80
C SER A 78 -11.24 -2.89 -17.64
N LEU A 79 -11.55 -1.64 -17.35
CA LEU A 79 -10.57 -0.61 -17.00
C LEU A 79 -9.84 -0.95 -15.70
N MET A 80 -10.59 -1.30 -14.66
CA MET A 80 -10.01 -1.65 -13.34
C MET A 80 -9.18 -2.92 -13.39
N GLU A 81 -9.48 -3.85 -14.31
CA GLU A 81 -8.69 -5.06 -14.55
C GLU A 81 -7.46 -4.79 -15.43
N SER A 82 -7.31 -3.59 -16.00
CA SER A 82 -6.15 -3.28 -16.83
C SER A 82 -4.87 -3.24 -16.01
N ASN A 83 -3.83 -3.95 -16.47
CA ASN A 83 -2.53 -3.98 -15.80
C ASN A 83 -1.94 -2.59 -15.60
N SER A 84 -2.14 -1.69 -16.55
CA SER A 84 -1.61 -0.32 -16.50
C SER A 84 -2.24 0.48 -15.39
N LEU A 85 -3.58 0.47 -15.29
CA LEU A 85 -4.27 1.21 -14.24
C LEU A 85 -3.99 0.62 -12.86
N MET A 86 -3.97 -0.71 -12.74
CA MET A 86 -3.65 -1.39 -11.49
C MET A 86 -2.24 -1.05 -11.00
N LEU A 87 -1.25 -0.98 -11.90
CA LEU A 87 0.11 -0.54 -11.55
C LEU A 87 0.14 0.92 -11.11
N ILE A 88 -0.58 1.82 -11.81
CA ILE A 88 -0.67 3.23 -11.42
C ILE A 88 -1.26 3.36 -10.01
N MET A 89 -2.33 2.64 -9.71
CA MET A 89 -2.97 2.64 -8.38
C MET A 89 -1.98 2.15 -7.30
N LEU A 90 -1.30 1.03 -7.50
CA LEU A 90 -0.33 0.49 -6.56
C LEU A 90 0.88 1.42 -6.37
N PHE A 91 1.41 2.01 -7.44
CA PHE A 91 2.52 2.96 -7.34
C PHE A 91 2.10 4.28 -6.69
N SER A 92 0.81 4.66 -6.74
CA SER A 92 0.31 5.86 -6.07
C SER A 92 0.47 5.79 -4.55
N ASP A 93 0.56 4.58 -3.96
CA ASP A 93 0.85 4.37 -2.54
C ASP A 93 2.20 4.94 -2.10
N ALA A 94 3.14 5.15 -3.03
CA ALA A 94 4.37 5.88 -2.75
C ALA A 94 4.10 7.31 -2.27
N VAL A 95 3.03 7.95 -2.75
CA VAL A 95 2.62 9.29 -2.31
C VAL A 95 2.18 9.26 -0.85
N MET A 96 1.48 8.22 -0.42
CA MET A 96 1.10 8.04 0.98
C MET A 96 2.35 7.98 1.88
N ILE A 97 3.39 7.23 1.48
CA ILE A 97 4.67 7.18 2.21
C ILE A 97 5.26 8.58 2.38
N VAL A 98 5.34 9.33 1.29
CA VAL A 98 5.91 10.69 1.30
C VAL A 98 5.08 11.62 2.19
N LEU A 99 3.76 11.62 2.05
CA LEU A 99 2.87 12.49 2.83
C LEU A 99 2.93 12.18 4.33
N VAL A 100 2.93 10.89 4.70
CA VAL A 100 3.03 10.48 6.11
C VAL A 100 4.40 10.86 6.70
N ILE A 101 5.48 10.67 5.95
CA ILE A 101 6.83 11.08 6.39
C ILE A 101 6.88 12.61 6.58
N LEU A 102 6.37 13.39 5.61
CA LEU A 102 6.32 14.84 5.69
C LEU A 102 5.49 15.30 6.90
N PHE A 103 4.33 14.69 7.12
CA PHE A 103 3.50 14.95 8.28
C PHE A 103 4.26 14.73 9.59
N CYS A 104 4.89 13.57 9.76
CA CYS A 104 5.64 13.25 10.97
C CYS A 104 6.85 14.18 11.18
N VAL A 105 7.59 14.51 10.10
CA VAL A 105 8.79 15.34 10.21
C VAL A 105 8.44 16.82 10.46
N ILE A 106 7.46 17.37 9.73
CA ILE A 106 7.13 18.80 9.76
C ILE A 106 6.22 19.12 10.94
N LEU A 107 5.11 18.41 11.10
CA LEU A 107 4.09 18.71 12.10
C LEU A 107 4.42 18.10 13.46
N GLN A 108 4.81 16.83 13.49
CA GLN A 108 5.17 16.17 14.75
C GLN A 108 6.63 16.37 15.15
N LYS A 109 7.48 16.99 14.28
CA LYS A 109 8.91 17.22 14.51
C LYS A 109 9.66 15.92 14.93
N ARG A 110 9.24 14.78 14.40
CA ARG A 110 9.82 13.47 14.64
C ARG A 110 10.94 13.19 13.63
N THR A 111 11.85 12.30 13.99
CA THR A 111 12.89 11.82 13.07
C THR A 111 12.38 10.64 12.24
N VAL A 112 12.83 10.52 10.99
CA VAL A 112 12.48 9.38 10.12
C VAL A 112 12.88 8.04 10.76
N ALA A 113 13.96 8.02 11.56
CA ALA A 113 14.37 6.83 12.32
C ALA A 113 13.33 6.38 13.36
N SER A 114 12.55 7.32 13.94
CA SER A 114 11.47 6.99 14.88
C SER A 114 10.29 6.28 14.25
N MET A 115 10.19 6.32 12.93
CA MET A 115 9.16 5.63 12.13
C MET A 115 9.59 4.22 11.71
N GLY A 116 10.73 3.71 12.21
CA GLY A 116 11.22 2.37 11.92
C GLY A 116 12.23 2.27 10.77
N PHE A 117 12.57 3.40 10.11
CA PHE A 117 13.58 3.42 9.05
C PHE A 117 15.00 3.33 9.63
N ILE A 118 15.40 2.12 10.05
CA ILE A 118 16.70 1.84 10.63
C ILE A 118 17.57 1.11 9.60
N ARG A 119 18.73 1.69 9.25
CA ARG A 119 19.64 1.09 8.27
C ARG A 119 20.36 -0.17 8.77
N ALA A 120 20.55 -0.31 10.10
CA ALA A 120 21.31 -1.41 10.67
C ALA A 120 20.63 -2.76 10.42
N LYS A 121 21.27 -3.61 9.62
CA LYS A 121 20.79 -4.96 9.25
C LYS A 121 19.42 -5.00 8.57
N ALA A 122 18.94 -3.87 8.01
CA ALA A 122 17.63 -3.75 7.40
C ALA A 122 17.37 -4.83 6.33
N LEU A 123 18.31 -5.03 5.40
CA LEU A 123 18.18 -6.04 4.35
C LEU A 123 18.03 -7.46 4.92
N LYS A 124 18.82 -7.81 5.97
CA LYS A 124 18.74 -9.13 6.59
C LYS A 124 17.39 -9.38 7.25
N HIS A 125 16.86 -8.38 7.95
CA HIS A 125 15.54 -8.47 8.60
C HIS A 125 14.42 -8.51 7.55
N TYR A 126 14.53 -7.70 6.49
CA TYR A 126 13.60 -7.72 5.38
C TYR A 126 13.54 -9.09 4.69
N LEU A 127 14.69 -9.66 4.33
CA LEU A 127 14.76 -10.99 3.69
C LEU A 127 14.20 -12.09 4.60
N LYS A 128 14.44 -12.02 5.90
CA LYS A 128 13.83 -12.96 6.85
C LYS A 128 12.30 -12.84 6.87
N GLY A 129 11.79 -11.60 6.96
CA GLY A 129 10.36 -11.33 6.93
C GLY A 129 9.72 -11.78 5.62
N ALA A 130 10.34 -11.47 4.50
CA ALA A 130 9.89 -11.89 3.17
C ALA A 130 9.85 -13.43 3.04
N GLY A 131 10.89 -14.12 3.55
CA GLY A 131 10.93 -15.59 3.56
C GLY A 131 9.81 -16.19 4.41
N ILE A 132 9.56 -15.66 5.60
CA ILE A 132 8.46 -16.11 6.47
C ILE A 132 7.11 -15.84 5.79
N GLY A 133 6.93 -14.64 5.23
CA GLY A 133 5.70 -14.29 4.50
C GLY A 133 5.44 -15.22 3.31
N PHE A 134 6.47 -15.53 2.53
CA PHE A 134 6.39 -16.46 1.42
C PHE A 134 5.99 -17.88 1.87
N LEU A 135 6.57 -18.37 2.98
CA LEU A 135 6.22 -19.67 3.54
C LEU A 135 4.77 -19.72 4.05
N LEU A 136 4.32 -18.67 4.75
CA LEU A 136 2.95 -18.59 5.25
C LEU A 136 1.94 -18.52 4.11
N PHE A 137 2.20 -17.68 3.10
CA PHE A 137 1.35 -17.56 1.92
C PHE A 137 1.32 -18.87 1.13
N GLY A 138 2.48 -19.50 0.93
CA GLY A 138 2.60 -20.80 0.26
C GLY A 138 1.84 -21.89 1.00
N ALA A 139 1.92 -21.94 2.33
CA ALA A 139 1.16 -22.89 3.14
C ALA A 139 -0.35 -22.65 3.03
N ALA A 140 -0.81 -21.41 3.08
CA ALA A 140 -2.22 -21.07 2.90
C ALA A 140 -2.72 -21.45 1.50
N THR A 141 -1.93 -21.18 0.46
CA THR A 141 -2.24 -21.58 -0.93
C THR A 141 -2.32 -23.10 -1.06
N LEU A 142 -1.36 -23.81 -0.48
CA LEU A 142 -1.35 -25.27 -0.48
C LEU A 142 -2.61 -25.85 0.18
N LEU A 143 -3.01 -25.30 1.33
CA LEU A 143 -4.24 -25.71 2.01
C LEU A 143 -5.48 -25.49 1.12
N ASN A 144 -5.56 -24.36 0.43
CA ASN A 144 -6.67 -24.08 -0.49
C ASN A 144 -6.69 -25.04 -1.69
N VAL A 145 -5.53 -25.46 -2.19
CA VAL A 145 -5.43 -26.48 -3.23
C VAL A 145 -5.88 -27.85 -2.70
N LEU A 146 -5.42 -28.25 -1.50
CA LEU A 146 -5.78 -29.52 -0.89
C LEU A 146 -7.27 -29.64 -0.55
N THR A 147 -7.90 -28.53 -0.17
CA THR A 147 -9.36 -28.48 0.07
C THR A 147 -10.20 -28.40 -1.20
N GLY A 148 -9.55 -28.31 -2.37
CA GLY A 148 -10.25 -28.16 -3.65
C GLY A 148 -10.84 -26.77 -3.91
N SER A 149 -10.58 -25.78 -3.02
CA SER A 149 -11.05 -24.40 -3.17
C SER A 149 -10.29 -23.65 -4.27
N LEU A 150 -9.10 -24.13 -4.61
CA LEU A 150 -8.23 -23.55 -5.63
C LEU A 150 -7.69 -24.63 -6.56
N SER A 151 -7.82 -24.43 -7.87
CA SER A 151 -7.28 -25.34 -8.88
C SER A 151 -6.07 -24.72 -9.60
N ILE A 152 -4.97 -25.44 -9.68
CA ILE A 152 -3.79 -25.02 -10.41
C ILE A 152 -3.99 -25.37 -11.90
N ARG A 153 -4.12 -24.33 -12.74
CA ARG A 153 -4.30 -24.49 -14.20
C ARG A 153 -3.00 -24.43 -15.00
N GLY A 154 -1.86 -24.20 -14.32
CA GLY A 154 -0.57 -24.01 -14.96
C GLY A 154 -0.22 -22.54 -15.20
N ILE A 155 0.88 -22.31 -15.91
CA ILE A 155 1.36 -20.97 -16.24
C ILE A 155 0.67 -20.51 -17.52
N SER A 156 0.08 -19.32 -17.49
CA SER A 156 -0.54 -18.71 -18.68
C SER A 156 0.50 -18.46 -19.77
N GLY A 157 0.14 -18.74 -21.04
CA GLY A 157 0.98 -18.43 -22.20
C GLY A 157 1.24 -16.92 -22.40
N SER A 158 0.45 -16.07 -21.73
CA SER A 158 0.62 -14.60 -21.71
C SER A 158 1.44 -14.10 -20.53
N PHE A 159 2.17 -14.99 -19.82
CA PHE A 159 3.00 -14.60 -18.70
C PHE A 159 4.14 -13.67 -19.14
N SER A 160 4.16 -12.45 -18.57
CA SER A 160 5.22 -11.46 -18.80
C SER A 160 6.10 -11.33 -17.55
N PRO A 161 7.40 -11.72 -17.60
CA PRO A 161 8.31 -11.56 -16.48
C PRO A 161 8.47 -10.10 -16.03
N ILE A 162 8.41 -9.16 -16.98
CA ILE A 162 8.51 -7.72 -16.71
C ILE A 162 7.32 -7.25 -15.88
N LEU A 163 6.11 -7.61 -16.27
CA LEU A 163 4.90 -7.29 -15.51
C LEU A 163 4.95 -7.91 -14.12
N PHE A 164 5.42 -9.14 -14.00
CA PHE A 164 5.57 -9.79 -12.69
C PHE A 164 6.50 -9.00 -11.77
N ILE A 165 7.66 -8.54 -12.26
CA ILE A 165 8.61 -7.73 -11.50
C ILE A 165 7.98 -6.38 -11.11
N LEU A 166 7.29 -5.72 -12.05
CA LEU A 166 6.61 -4.46 -11.78
C LEU A 166 5.54 -4.59 -10.70
N PHE A 167 4.71 -5.63 -10.75
CA PHE A 167 3.73 -5.92 -9.72
C PHE A 167 4.39 -6.25 -8.37
N ALA A 168 5.47 -7.04 -8.37
CA ALA A 168 6.20 -7.35 -7.14
C ALA A 168 6.76 -6.09 -6.46
N LEU A 169 7.31 -5.15 -7.26
CA LEU A 169 7.76 -3.85 -6.76
C LEU A 169 6.59 -2.99 -6.26
N ALA A 170 5.50 -2.94 -7.02
CA ALA A 170 4.32 -2.16 -6.68
C ALA A 170 3.67 -2.64 -5.37
N PHE A 171 3.47 -3.94 -5.19
CA PHE A 171 3.00 -4.52 -3.93
C PHE A 171 3.99 -4.31 -2.78
N GLY A 172 5.30 -4.30 -3.07
CA GLY A 172 6.31 -3.93 -2.08
C GLY A 172 6.16 -2.49 -1.60
N ILE A 173 5.84 -1.55 -2.48
CA ILE A 173 5.55 -0.14 -2.14
C ILE A 173 4.27 -0.04 -1.33
N GLN A 174 3.19 -0.71 -1.73
CA GLN A 174 1.93 -0.75 -0.99
C GLN A 174 2.15 -1.27 0.43
N GLY A 175 2.77 -2.44 0.60
CA GLY A 175 3.05 -2.99 1.93
C GLY A 175 3.91 -2.05 2.79
N MET A 176 4.89 -1.34 2.19
CA MET A 176 5.68 -0.34 2.88
C MET A 176 4.84 0.87 3.29
N ALA A 177 3.90 1.31 2.46
CA ALA A 177 3.00 2.43 2.77
C ALA A 177 2.11 2.13 3.98
N GLU A 178 1.53 0.93 4.03
CA GLU A 178 0.74 0.46 5.18
C GLU A 178 1.58 0.37 6.47
N GLU A 179 2.81 -0.16 6.38
CA GLU A 179 3.73 -0.22 7.53
C GLU A 179 4.12 1.17 8.03
N VAL A 180 4.41 2.11 7.13
CA VAL A 180 4.76 3.48 7.50
C VAL A 180 3.57 4.19 8.17
N LEU A 181 2.38 4.02 7.64
CA LEU A 181 1.17 4.61 8.19
C LEU A 181 0.82 3.98 9.57
N CYS A 182 0.74 2.66 9.64
CA CYS A 182 0.28 1.98 10.84
C CYS A 182 1.35 1.90 11.92
N ARG A 183 2.55 1.44 11.58
CA ARG A 183 3.62 1.26 12.57
C ARG A 183 4.50 2.48 12.73
N GLY A 184 4.81 3.17 11.64
CA GLY A 184 5.66 4.36 11.68
C GLY A 184 4.97 5.56 12.31
N TYR A 185 3.69 5.72 12.05
CA TYR A 185 2.89 6.84 12.57
C TYR A 185 2.02 6.41 13.73
N PHE A 186 0.98 5.61 13.52
CA PHE A 186 -0.08 5.35 14.50
C PHE A 186 0.37 4.62 15.76
N MET A 187 1.19 3.57 15.66
CA MET A 187 1.63 2.81 16.84
C MET A 187 2.68 3.54 17.70
N VAL A 188 3.29 4.62 17.22
CA VAL A 188 4.31 5.40 17.93
C VAL A 188 3.73 6.77 18.34
N SER A 189 2.52 7.09 17.91
CA SER A 189 1.72 8.21 18.36
C SER A 189 0.85 7.78 19.52
#